data_a38ad9c5ee9377dd9290693f6a0433dc
#
_entry.id   a38ad9c5ee9377dd9290693f6a0433dc
#
_cell.length_a   1.000
_cell.length_b   1.000
_cell.length_c   1.000
_cell.angle_alpha   90.00
_cell.angle_beta   90.00
_cell.angle_gamma   90.00
#
_symmetry.space_group_name_H-M   'P 1'
#
loop_
_entity.id
_entity.type
_entity.pdbx_description
1 polymer ?
#
loop_
_entity_poly.entity_id
_entity_poly.type
_entity_poly.pdbx_seq_one_letter_code
_entity_poly.pdbx_strand_id
1 'polypeptide(L)'
;MTPPTTYTAMEPCQVWSWDITWLPSTVRGRWFYLYMIIDLYSRKITGYEVHETESGEEAAALMQRSVLHEGCWRQPLVLHADNGAAMKSQTLQMKLYELNITASHSRPRVSNDNAYAGSLFRTLKYVPQWPSSGFRTLEDARHWVDKFTRWYNEEHRHSGIRYVTPGERHRGEDSVLLKQRDTLYRQAQKAHPERWSGQTRNWQPQGSVTLNPEREKQAA
;
A
#
# COMPACT_ATOMS: atom_id res chain seq x y z
N MET A 1 -13.93 18.32 -16.42
CA MET A 1 -13.03 17.21 -15.99
C MET A 1 -13.87 16.14 -15.32
N THR A 2 -13.71 14.90 -15.70
CA THR A 2 -14.41 13.77 -15.05
C THR A 2 -13.93 13.68 -13.59
N PRO A 3 -14.83 13.52 -12.60
CA PRO A 3 -14.41 13.33 -11.21
C PRO A 3 -13.63 12.04 -11.05
N PRO A 4 -12.71 11.95 -10.07
CA PRO A 4 -11.99 10.72 -9.80
C PRO A 4 -12.95 9.64 -9.28
N THR A 5 -12.64 8.38 -9.55
CA THR A 5 -13.37 7.27 -8.93
C THR A 5 -13.03 7.20 -7.45
N THR A 6 -14.04 7.16 -6.60
CA THR A 6 -13.91 7.19 -5.14
C THR A 6 -14.42 5.89 -4.54
N TYR A 7 -13.62 5.26 -3.69
CA TYR A 7 -14.01 4.10 -2.89
C TYR A 7 -13.53 4.29 -1.45
N THR A 8 -14.30 3.81 -0.50
CA THR A 8 -13.97 3.91 0.93
C THR A 8 -13.78 2.52 1.52
N ALA A 9 -12.62 2.31 2.13
CA ALA A 9 -12.32 1.11 2.92
C ALA A 9 -12.62 1.37 4.40
N MET A 10 -13.46 0.53 4.99
CA MET A 10 -13.84 0.54 6.40
C MET A 10 -13.03 -0.46 7.21
N GLU A 11 -12.48 -1.48 6.54
CA GLU A 11 -11.71 -2.58 7.11
C GLU A 11 -10.73 -3.14 6.07
N PRO A 12 -9.80 -4.03 6.45
CA PRO A 12 -8.88 -4.69 5.51
C PRO A 12 -9.60 -5.46 4.41
N CYS A 13 -8.94 -5.59 3.27
CA CYS A 13 -9.41 -6.38 2.11
C CYS A 13 -10.71 -5.88 1.45
N GLN A 14 -11.02 -4.59 1.56
CA GLN A 14 -12.11 -3.97 0.82
C GLN A 14 -11.66 -3.20 -0.41
N VAL A 15 -10.54 -2.49 -0.31
CA VAL A 15 -9.95 -1.73 -1.42
C VAL A 15 -8.44 -1.95 -1.43
N TRP A 16 -7.95 -2.45 -2.54
CA TRP A 16 -6.52 -2.57 -2.83
C TRP A 16 -6.12 -1.59 -3.92
N SER A 17 -4.90 -1.10 -3.82
CA SER A 17 -4.24 -0.34 -4.87
C SER A 17 -3.01 -1.12 -5.31
N TRP A 18 -2.74 -1.16 -6.62
CA TRP A 18 -1.55 -1.82 -7.11
C TRP A 18 -0.88 -1.04 -8.24
N ASP A 19 0.38 -1.31 -8.42
CA ASP A 19 1.16 -0.73 -9.49
C ASP A 19 2.45 -1.54 -9.73
N ILE A 20 3.14 -1.25 -10.83
CA ILE A 20 4.43 -1.84 -11.17
C ILE A 20 5.49 -0.74 -11.10
N THR A 21 6.59 -1.01 -10.42
CA THR A 21 7.75 -0.11 -10.43
C THR A 21 8.99 -0.83 -10.94
N TRP A 22 9.87 -0.08 -11.56
CA TRP A 22 11.09 -0.59 -12.16
C TRP A 22 12.22 -0.57 -11.15
N LEU A 23 12.91 -1.70 -11.04
CA LEU A 23 14.09 -1.89 -10.20
C LEU A 23 15.32 -1.92 -11.11
N PRO A 24 16.32 -1.04 -10.92
CA PRO A 24 17.49 -1.00 -11.77
C PRO A 24 18.35 -2.26 -11.58
N SER A 25 18.83 -2.81 -12.69
CA SER A 25 19.90 -3.80 -12.66
C SER A 25 21.26 -3.10 -12.61
N THR A 26 22.30 -3.81 -12.22
CA THR A 26 23.71 -3.37 -12.35
C THR A 26 24.14 -3.21 -13.82
N VAL A 27 23.39 -3.82 -14.75
CA VAL A 27 23.62 -3.66 -16.20
C VAL A 27 22.78 -2.49 -16.69
N ARG A 28 23.44 -1.48 -17.25
CA ARG A 28 22.78 -0.28 -17.79
C ARG A 28 21.71 -0.65 -18.82
N GLY A 29 20.50 -0.10 -18.65
CA GLY A 29 19.38 -0.33 -19.55
C GLY A 29 18.59 -1.61 -19.29
N ARG A 30 19.03 -2.44 -18.33
CA ARG A 30 18.27 -3.62 -17.88
C ARG A 30 17.53 -3.29 -16.59
N TRP A 31 16.28 -3.75 -16.50
CA TRP A 31 15.39 -3.52 -15.40
C TRP A 31 14.72 -4.84 -14.97
N PHE A 32 14.36 -4.89 -13.68
CA PHE A 32 13.38 -5.85 -13.17
C PHE A 32 12.10 -5.11 -12.82
N TYR A 33 10.99 -5.80 -12.80
CA TYR A 33 9.66 -5.22 -12.62
C TYR A 33 9.06 -5.73 -11.32
N LEU A 34 8.87 -4.82 -10.36
CA LEU A 34 8.24 -5.12 -9.09
C LEU A 34 6.76 -4.80 -9.16
N TYR A 35 5.95 -5.84 -9.09
CA TYR A 35 4.51 -5.77 -8.92
C TYR A 35 4.20 -5.70 -7.43
N MET A 36 3.37 -4.77 -7.00
CA MET A 36 3.09 -4.58 -5.59
C MET A 36 1.65 -4.17 -5.36
N ILE A 37 0.98 -4.85 -4.44
CA ILE A 37 -0.40 -4.61 -4.03
C ILE A 37 -0.38 -4.13 -2.59
N ILE A 38 -1.08 -3.02 -2.32
CA ILE A 38 -1.23 -2.44 -0.99
C ILE A 38 -2.70 -2.39 -0.59
N ASP A 39 -3.01 -2.83 0.60
CA ASP A 39 -4.32 -2.66 1.22
C ASP A 39 -4.51 -1.19 1.63
N LEU A 40 -5.60 -0.59 1.18
CA LEU A 40 -5.84 0.83 1.39
C LEU A 40 -6.07 1.18 2.86
N TYR A 41 -6.80 0.31 3.58
CA TYR A 41 -7.15 0.54 4.97
C TYR A 41 -5.95 0.39 5.90
N SER A 42 -5.23 -0.71 5.80
CA SER A 42 -4.14 -1.06 6.72
C SER A 42 -2.76 -0.56 6.27
N ARG A 43 -2.58 -0.24 5.00
CA ARG A 43 -1.28 0.02 4.33
C ARG A 43 -0.40 -1.23 4.19
N LYS A 44 -0.90 -2.42 4.53
CA LYS A 44 -0.17 -3.67 4.38
C LYS A 44 0.10 -3.98 2.92
N ILE A 45 1.30 -4.38 2.60
CA ILE A 45 1.61 -5.00 1.30
C ILE A 45 1.02 -6.40 1.34
N THR A 46 -0.04 -6.64 0.54
CA THR A 46 -0.79 -7.89 0.49
C THR A 46 -0.32 -8.81 -0.63
N GLY A 47 0.41 -8.28 -1.60
CA GLY A 47 1.01 -9.05 -2.68
C GLY A 47 2.20 -8.33 -3.28
N TYR A 48 3.24 -9.10 -3.64
CA TYR A 48 4.43 -8.58 -4.31
C TYR A 48 5.15 -9.69 -5.06
N GLU A 49 5.66 -9.37 -6.23
CA GLU A 49 6.50 -10.26 -7.03
C GLU A 49 7.44 -9.45 -7.90
N VAL A 50 8.60 -10.02 -8.23
CA VAL A 50 9.58 -9.43 -9.14
C VAL A 50 9.76 -10.33 -10.36
N HIS A 51 9.64 -9.72 -11.54
CA HIS A 51 9.75 -10.41 -12.83
C HIS A 51 10.69 -9.68 -13.78
N GLU A 52 11.07 -10.34 -14.88
CA GLU A 52 11.91 -9.75 -15.93
C GLU A 52 11.10 -8.96 -16.98
N THR A 53 9.78 -9.06 -16.95
CA THR A 53 8.87 -8.40 -17.91
C THR A 53 7.62 -7.86 -17.20
N GLU A 54 6.96 -6.91 -17.83
CA GLU A 54 5.59 -6.53 -17.48
C GLU A 54 4.60 -7.39 -18.29
N SER A 55 3.75 -8.14 -17.59
CA SER A 55 2.80 -9.06 -18.22
C SER A 55 1.48 -9.12 -17.46
N GLY A 56 0.39 -9.24 -18.20
CA GLY A 56 -0.94 -9.44 -17.64
C GLY A 56 -1.11 -10.79 -16.96
N GLU A 57 -0.39 -11.81 -17.43
CA GLU A 57 -0.39 -13.16 -16.89
C GLU A 57 0.22 -13.18 -15.49
N GLU A 58 1.36 -12.52 -15.31
CA GLU A 58 2.01 -12.40 -14.00
C GLU A 58 1.15 -11.59 -13.02
N ALA A 59 0.55 -10.51 -13.50
CA ALA A 59 -0.38 -9.71 -12.70
C ALA A 59 -1.61 -10.54 -12.25
N ALA A 60 -2.21 -11.32 -13.16
CA ALA A 60 -3.35 -12.19 -12.85
C ALA A 60 -3.00 -13.27 -11.83
N ALA A 61 -1.83 -13.90 -12.00
CA ALA A 61 -1.33 -14.92 -11.09
C ALA A 61 -1.02 -14.35 -9.69
N LEU A 62 -0.38 -13.18 -9.62
CA LEU A 62 -0.14 -12.47 -8.35
C LEU A 62 -1.45 -12.13 -7.63
N MET A 63 -2.44 -11.63 -8.37
CA MET A 63 -3.73 -11.27 -7.82
C MET A 63 -4.43 -12.48 -7.18
N GLN A 64 -4.46 -13.60 -7.88
CA GLN A 64 -5.02 -14.84 -7.36
C GLN A 64 -4.32 -15.31 -6.09
N ARG A 65 -2.98 -15.33 -6.08
CA ARG A 65 -2.20 -15.70 -4.90
C ARG A 65 -2.45 -14.77 -3.71
N SER A 66 -2.52 -13.47 -3.96
CA SER A 66 -2.73 -12.46 -2.91
C SER A 66 -4.12 -12.61 -2.27
N VAL A 67 -5.16 -12.80 -3.06
CA VAL A 67 -6.53 -13.01 -2.56
C VAL A 67 -6.64 -14.29 -1.75
N LEU A 68 -5.99 -15.38 -2.17
CA LEU A 68 -5.96 -16.64 -1.44
C LEU A 68 -5.16 -16.51 -0.14
N HIS A 69 -4.00 -15.86 -0.18
CA HIS A 69 -3.15 -15.65 1.00
C HIS A 69 -3.84 -14.81 2.09
N GLU A 70 -4.54 -13.75 1.69
CA GLU A 70 -5.30 -12.89 2.61
C GLU A 70 -6.67 -13.49 3.01
N GLY A 71 -7.07 -14.60 2.41
CA GLY A 71 -8.33 -15.28 2.70
C GLY A 71 -9.60 -14.51 2.30
N CYS A 72 -9.46 -13.53 1.39
CA CYS A 72 -10.56 -12.62 1.03
C CYS A 72 -11.25 -12.95 -0.32
N TRP A 73 -11.05 -14.13 -0.86
CA TRP A 73 -11.55 -14.55 -2.16
C TRP A 73 -13.09 -14.66 -2.28
N ARG A 74 -13.81 -14.60 -1.16
CA ARG A 74 -15.29 -14.59 -1.12
C ARG A 74 -15.88 -13.24 -0.75
N GLN A 75 -15.05 -12.21 -0.58
CA GLN A 75 -15.49 -10.88 -0.18
C GLN A 75 -15.46 -9.92 -1.37
N PRO A 76 -16.38 -8.95 -1.42
CA PRO A 76 -16.28 -7.88 -2.41
C PRO A 76 -14.97 -7.11 -2.20
N LEU A 77 -14.16 -7.03 -3.26
CA LEU A 77 -12.89 -6.33 -3.25
C LEU A 77 -12.83 -5.40 -4.46
N VAL A 78 -12.36 -4.18 -4.27
CA VAL A 78 -12.05 -3.24 -5.32
C VAL A 78 -10.54 -3.23 -5.52
N LEU A 79 -10.08 -3.35 -6.76
CA LEU A 79 -8.68 -3.19 -7.14
C LEU A 79 -8.52 -1.93 -7.97
N HIS A 80 -7.80 -0.95 -7.45
CA HIS A 80 -7.48 0.28 -8.15
C HIS A 80 -6.07 0.22 -8.75
N ALA A 81 -5.95 0.66 -10.00
CA ALA A 81 -4.69 0.67 -10.75
C ALA A 81 -4.58 1.88 -11.65
N ASP A 82 -3.39 2.15 -12.13
CA ASP A 82 -3.15 3.06 -13.24
C ASP A 82 -3.62 2.47 -14.58
N ASN A 83 -3.38 3.21 -15.66
CA ASN A 83 -3.80 2.84 -17.01
C ASN A 83 -2.72 2.08 -17.81
N GLY A 84 -1.78 1.44 -17.15
CA GLY A 84 -0.72 0.66 -17.80
C GLY A 84 -1.25 -0.52 -18.62
N ALA A 85 -0.43 -1.01 -19.56
CA ALA A 85 -0.82 -2.12 -20.45
C ALA A 85 -1.14 -3.41 -19.67
N ALA A 86 -0.33 -3.75 -18.66
CA ALA A 86 -0.58 -4.92 -17.82
C ALA A 86 -1.89 -4.79 -17.03
N MET A 87 -2.22 -3.56 -16.54
CA MET A 87 -3.44 -3.27 -15.79
C MET A 87 -4.71 -3.43 -16.65
N LYS A 88 -4.60 -3.20 -17.94
CA LYS A 88 -5.72 -3.29 -18.92
C LYS A 88 -5.73 -4.58 -19.73
N SER A 89 -4.82 -5.50 -19.46
CA SER A 89 -4.76 -6.76 -20.19
C SER A 89 -6.05 -7.57 -20.02
N GLN A 90 -6.48 -8.24 -21.08
CA GLN A 90 -7.67 -9.09 -21.02
C GLN A 90 -7.49 -10.22 -19.99
N THR A 91 -6.29 -10.80 -19.91
CA THR A 91 -5.96 -11.86 -18.96
C THR A 91 -6.21 -11.42 -17.52
N LEU A 92 -5.72 -10.23 -17.15
CA LEU A 92 -5.98 -9.69 -15.82
C LEU A 92 -7.46 -9.39 -15.60
N GLN A 93 -8.14 -8.75 -16.56
CA GLN A 93 -9.56 -8.40 -16.44
C GLN A 93 -10.43 -9.65 -16.26
N MET A 94 -10.17 -10.72 -17.02
CA MET A 94 -10.85 -12.01 -16.85
C MET A 94 -10.61 -12.60 -15.46
N LYS A 95 -9.37 -12.55 -14.96
CA LYS A 95 -9.03 -13.05 -13.63
C LYS A 95 -9.74 -12.26 -12.52
N LEU A 96 -9.81 -10.95 -12.63
CA LEU A 96 -10.54 -10.10 -11.68
C LEU A 96 -12.03 -10.44 -11.65
N TYR A 97 -12.62 -10.67 -12.81
CA TYR A 97 -14.00 -11.11 -12.92
C TYR A 97 -14.23 -12.48 -12.24
N GLU A 98 -13.36 -13.47 -12.52
CA GLU A 98 -13.41 -14.80 -11.87
C GLU A 98 -13.30 -14.73 -10.34
N LEU A 99 -12.49 -13.79 -9.82
CA LEU A 99 -12.26 -13.59 -8.39
C LEU A 99 -13.32 -12.66 -7.74
N ASN A 100 -14.32 -12.20 -8.50
CA ASN A 100 -15.31 -11.23 -8.04
C ASN A 100 -14.71 -9.90 -7.54
N ILE A 101 -13.65 -9.45 -8.21
CA ILE A 101 -12.96 -8.19 -7.91
C ILE A 101 -13.43 -7.10 -8.88
N THR A 102 -13.82 -5.96 -8.33
CA THR A 102 -14.19 -4.78 -9.12
C THR A 102 -12.92 -4.04 -9.54
N ALA A 103 -12.68 -3.93 -10.84
CA ALA A 103 -11.58 -3.14 -11.39
C ALA A 103 -11.91 -1.64 -11.36
N SER A 104 -10.96 -0.85 -10.89
CA SER A 104 -11.00 0.61 -10.89
C SER A 104 -9.71 1.17 -11.47
N HIS A 105 -9.80 2.26 -12.24
CA HIS A 105 -8.64 2.86 -12.88
C HIS A 105 -8.55 4.35 -12.61
N SER A 106 -7.30 4.84 -12.54
CA SER A 106 -6.97 6.26 -12.52
C SER A 106 -7.53 6.98 -13.75
N ARG A 107 -7.81 8.25 -13.63
CA ARG A 107 -8.11 9.09 -14.79
C ARG A 107 -6.90 9.14 -15.72
N PRO A 108 -7.11 9.21 -17.04
CA PRO A 108 -6.00 9.28 -17.99
C PRO A 108 -5.05 10.45 -17.68
N ARG A 109 -3.75 10.18 -17.58
CA ARG A 109 -2.68 11.15 -17.31
C ARG A 109 -2.77 11.84 -15.93
N VAL A 110 -3.43 11.25 -14.96
CA VAL A 110 -3.52 11.77 -13.58
C VAL A 110 -2.86 10.79 -12.62
N SER A 111 -1.56 10.95 -12.40
CA SER A 111 -0.76 10.07 -11.53
C SER A 111 -1.18 10.13 -10.05
N ASN A 112 -1.77 11.25 -9.62
CA ASN A 112 -2.21 11.41 -8.23
C ASN A 112 -3.41 10.54 -7.85
N ASP A 113 -4.11 9.94 -8.83
CA ASP A 113 -5.23 9.06 -8.56
C ASP A 113 -4.80 7.70 -7.99
N ASN A 114 -3.51 7.33 -8.09
CA ASN A 114 -2.92 6.12 -7.48
C ASN A 114 -1.86 6.49 -6.42
N ALA A 115 -2.15 7.45 -5.57
CA ALA A 115 -1.20 8.03 -4.62
C ALA A 115 -0.67 7.01 -3.58
N TYR A 116 -1.44 5.99 -3.24
CA TYR A 116 -1.05 4.99 -2.23
C TYR A 116 0.09 4.10 -2.72
N ALA A 117 -0.01 3.57 -3.93
CA ALA A 117 1.07 2.82 -4.56
C ALA A 117 2.31 3.70 -4.78
N GLY A 118 2.12 4.93 -5.27
CA GLY A 118 3.21 5.90 -5.44
C GLY A 118 3.94 6.24 -4.15
N SER A 119 3.22 6.41 -3.04
CA SER A 119 3.80 6.65 -1.71
C SER A 119 4.61 5.45 -1.21
N LEU A 120 4.10 4.23 -1.42
CA LEU A 120 4.81 3.00 -1.09
C LEU A 120 6.12 2.88 -1.87
N PHE A 121 6.10 3.11 -3.19
CA PHE A 121 7.31 3.07 -4.01
C PHE A 121 8.33 4.15 -3.63
N ARG A 122 7.86 5.32 -3.20
CA ARG A 122 8.76 6.33 -2.63
C ARG A 122 9.44 5.78 -1.37
N THR A 123 8.70 5.21 -0.43
CA THR A 123 9.27 4.60 0.77
C THR A 123 10.30 3.54 0.40
N LEU A 124 9.97 2.63 -0.52
CA LEU A 124 10.86 1.56 -0.98
C LEU A 124 12.18 2.09 -1.53
N LYS A 125 12.15 3.14 -2.36
CA LYS A 125 13.35 3.69 -3.02
C LYS A 125 14.20 4.61 -2.12
N TYR A 126 13.67 5.03 -0.97
CA TYR A 126 14.36 5.93 -0.04
C TYR A 126 14.79 5.30 1.27
N VAL A 127 14.57 4.00 1.47
CA VAL A 127 15.17 3.31 2.63
C VAL A 127 16.70 3.27 2.51
N PRO A 128 17.45 3.39 3.64
CA PRO A 128 18.91 3.39 3.61
C PRO A 128 19.52 2.14 2.94
N GLN A 129 18.81 1.03 2.96
CA GLN A 129 19.24 -0.24 2.38
C GLN A 129 18.97 -0.36 0.87
N TRP A 130 18.44 0.69 0.23
CA TRP A 130 18.22 0.68 -1.22
C TRP A 130 19.55 0.50 -1.97
N PRO A 131 19.66 -0.51 -2.86
CA PRO A 131 20.90 -0.75 -3.60
C PRO A 131 21.08 0.29 -4.72
N SER A 132 21.82 1.35 -4.44
CA SER A 132 22.06 2.46 -5.38
C SER A 132 22.76 2.02 -6.68
N SER A 133 23.53 0.93 -6.64
CA SER A 133 24.18 0.32 -7.81
C SER A 133 23.26 -0.59 -8.63
N GLY A 134 22.03 -0.82 -8.17
CA GLY A 134 21.10 -1.76 -8.78
C GLY A 134 21.27 -3.21 -8.31
N PHE A 135 20.41 -4.09 -8.81
CA PHE A 135 20.37 -5.51 -8.48
C PHE A 135 21.17 -6.34 -9.49
N ARG A 136 22.00 -7.25 -9.03
CA ARG A 136 22.84 -8.09 -9.91
C ARG A 136 22.02 -9.12 -10.67
N THR A 137 21.07 -9.76 -9.95
CA THR A 137 20.22 -10.83 -10.48
C THR A 137 18.76 -10.60 -10.09
N LEU A 138 17.85 -11.30 -10.77
CA LEU A 138 16.45 -11.35 -10.40
C LEU A 138 16.24 -11.88 -8.97
N GLU A 139 17.02 -12.88 -8.58
CA GLU A 139 16.97 -13.47 -7.23
C GLU A 139 17.43 -12.49 -6.15
N ASP A 140 18.47 -11.69 -6.43
CA ASP A 140 18.89 -10.62 -5.51
C ASP A 140 17.75 -9.60 -5.30
N ALA A 141 17.07 -9.21 -6.38
CA ALA A 141 15.93 -8.32 -6.32
C ALA A 141 14.76 -8.91 -5.52
N ARG A 142 14.40 -10.16 -5.78
CA ARG A 142 13.35 -10.91 -5.05
C ARG A 142 13.67 -10.99 -3.56
N HIS A 143 14.87 -11.37 -3.21
CA HIS A 143 15.31 -11.49 -1.81
C HIS A 143 15.28 -10.14 -1.07
N TRP A 144 15.72 -9.07 -1.74
CA TRP A 144 15.69 -7.73 -1.17
C TRP A 144 14.25 -7.24 -0.94
N VAL A 145 13.37 -7.44 -1.94
CA VAL A 145 11.94 -7.06 -1.85
C VAL A 145 11.22 -7.85 -0.76
N ASP A 146 11.52 -9.14 -0.60
CA ASP A 146 10.97 -9.96 0.49
C ASP A 146 11.34 -9.39 1.87
N LYS A 147 12.62 -9.05 2.07
CA LYS A 147 13.08 -8.39 3.31
C LYS A 147 12.41 -7.03 3.53
N PHE A 148 12.32 -6.22 2.48
CA PHE A 148 11.64 -4.93 2.54
C PHE A 148 10.18 -5.08 2.94
N THR A 149 9.45 -6.01 2.33
CA THR A 149 8.03 -6.24 2.61
C THR A 149 7.79 -6.69 4.05
N ARG A 150 8.62 -7.59 4.58
CA ARG A 150 8.54 -8.01 5.98
C ARG A 150 8.78 -6.84 6.92
N TRP A 151 9.84 -6.08 6.70
CA TRP A 151 10.12 -4.88 7.48
C TRP A 151 8.98 -3.85 7.40
N TYR A 152 8.48 -3.58 6.19
CA TYR A 152 7.41 -2.61 5.98
C TYR A 152 6.11 -3.03 6.69
N ASN A 153 5.74 -4.28 6.60
CA ASN A 153 4.51 -4.78 7.21
C ASN A 153 4.60 -4.92 8.73
N GLU A 154 5.73 -5.35 9.28
CA GLU A 154 5.82 -5.75 10.69
C GLU A 154 6.64 -4.81 11.59
N GLU A 155 7.47 -3.95 11.01
CA GLU A 155 8.37 -3.09 11.80
C GLU A 155 8.19 -1.60 11.51
N HIS A 156 7.87 -1.23 10.26
CA HIS A 156 7.74 0.16 9.85
C HIS A 156 6.56 0.85 10.54
N ARG A 157 6.84 1.87 11.36
CA ARG A 157 5.84 2.70 12.04
C ARG A 157 5.27 3.75 11.09
N HIS A 158 4.15 3.44 10.43
CA HIS A 158 3.59 4.24 9.37
C HIS A 158 2.81 5.46 9.90
N SER A 159 3.22 6.67 9.53
CA SER A 159 2.62 7.92 10.04
C SER A 159 1.14 8.08 9.69
N GLY A 160 0.72 7.65 8.52
CA GLY A 160 -0.67 7.72 8.05
C GLY A 160 -1.66 6.83 8.81
N ILE A 161 -1.17 5.92 9.66
CA ILE A 161 -1.98 5.05 10.52
C ILE A 161 -1.58 5.16 11.99
N ARG A 162 -1.20 6.35 12.42
CA ARG A 162 -0.86 6.68 13.82
C ARG A 162 0.37 5.94 14.36
N TYR A 163 1.34 5.61 13.50
CA TYR A 163 2.59 4.94 13.88
C TYR A 163 2.41 3.53 14.48
N VAL A 164 1.37 2.83 14.13
CA VAL A 164 1.33 1.38 14.20
C VAL A 164 1.96 0.80 12.93
N THR A 165 2.28 -0.50 12.92
CA THR A 165 2.71 -1.14 11.69
C THR A 165 1.50 -1.48 10.81
N PRO A 166 1.68 -1.59 9.48
CA PRO A 166 0.64 -2.07 8.59
C PRO A 166 0.07 -3.44 9.01
N GLY A 167 0.92 -4.37 9.44
CA GLY A 167 0.50 -5.68 9.93
C GLY A 167 -0.35 -5.59 11.19
N GLU A 168 0.05 -4.79 12.19
CA GLU A 168 -0.73 -4.56 13.42
C GLU A 168 -2.14 -4.04 13.09
N ARG A 169 -2.25 -3.05 12.19
CA ARG A 169 -3.55 -2.53 11.79
C ARG A 169 -4.36 -3.53 10.97
N HIS A 170 -3.72 -4.29 10.09
CA HIS A 170 -4.39 -5.31 9.29
C HIS A 170 -5.02 -6.42 10.14
N ARG A 171 -4.40 -6.76 11.27
CA ARG A 171 -4.92 -7.72 12.24
C ARG A 171 -5.90 -7.11 13.26
N GLY A 172 -6.17 -5.79 13.17
CA GLY A 172 -7.08 -5.10 14.10
C GLY A 172 -6.49 -4.82 15.49
N GLU A 173 -5.17 -4.90 15.64
CA GLU A 173 -4.45 -4.69 16.91
C GLU A 173 -4.25 -3.19 17.23
N ASP A 174 -4.41 -2.32 16.25
CA ASP A 174 -4.14 -0.88 16.34
C ASP A 174 -4.95 -0.17 17.43
N SER A 175 -6.20 -0.53 17.63
CA SER A 175 -7.05 0.10 18.64
C SER A 175 -6.53 -0.11 20.06
N VAL A 176 -6.08 -1.31 20.39
CA VAL A 176 -5.51 -1.64 21.70
C VAL A 176 -4.16 -0.96 21.88
N LEU A 177 -3.28 -1.03 20.87
CA LEU A 177 -1.96 -0.43 20.91
C LEU A 177 -2.01 1.10 21.06
N LEU A 178 -2.91 1.76 20.34
CA LEU A 178 -3.07 3.20 20.39
C LEU A 178 -3.67 3.67 21.72
N LYS A 179 -4.61 2.90 22.30
CA LYS A 179 -5.13 3.17 23.65
C LYS A 179 -4.05 3.06 24.72
N GLN A 180 -3.17 2.07 24.64
CA GLN A 180 -2.03 1.92 25.53
C GLN A 180 -1.07 3.11 25.40
N ARG A 181 -0.78 3.56 24.19
CA ARG A 181 0.05 4.75 23.95
C ARG A 181 -0.58 6.02 24.50
N ASP A 182 -1.88 6.25 24.28
CA ASP A 182 -2.58 7.41 24.85
C ASP A 182 -2.44 7.44 26.37
N THR A 183 -2.68 6.29 27.02
CA THR A 183 -2.53 6.16 28.47
C THR A 183 -1.10 6.49 28.94
N LEU A 184 -0.09 5.92 28.28
CA LEU A 184 1.32 6.16 28.59
C LEU A 184 1.70 7.64 28.44
N TYR A 185 1.29 8.28 27.36
CA TYR A 185 1.60 9.69 27.11
C TYR A 185 0.88 10.63 28.09
N ARG A 186 -0.37 10.33 28.46
CA ARG A 186 -1.10 11.09 29.50
C ARG A 186 -0.45 10.95 30.88
N GLN A 187 0.00 9.76 31.23
CA GLN A 187 0.74 9.53 32.47
C GLN A 187 2.08 10.31 32.49
N ALA A 188 2.83 10.26 31.38
CA ALA A 188 4.08 11.02 31.26
C ALA A 188 3.86 12.53 31.31
N GLN A 189 2.81 13.06 30.69
CA GLN A 189 2.43 14.47 30.75
C GLN A 189 2.06 14.90 32.18
N LYS A 190 1.30 14.05 32.88
CA LYS A 190 0.91 14.29 34.26
C LYS A 190 2.12 14.30 35.21
N ALA A 191 3.09 13.41 34.97
CA ALA A 191 4.30 13.31 35.79
C ALA A 191 5.30 14.46 35.52
N HIS A 192 5.36 14.97 34.29
CA HIS A 192 6.31 16.00 33.88
C HIS A 192 5.63 17.05 32.98
N PRO A 193 4.67 17.83 33.53
CA PRO A 193 3.91 18.81 32.74
C PRO A 193 4.80 19.88 32.10
N GLU A 194 5.93 20.20 32.70
CA GLU A 194 6.91 21.18 32.19
C GLU A 194 7.53 20.80 30.82
N ARG A 195 7.46 19.53 30.45
CA ARG A 195 7.97 19.04 29.14
C ARG A 195 6.97 19.16 27.98
N TRP A 196 5.78 19.66 28.27
CA TRP A 196 4.66 19.69 27.32
C TRP A 196 4.15 21.10 27.11
N SER A 197 4.15 21.56 25.89
CA SER A 197 3.62 22.88 25.52
C SER A 197 2.12 22.87 25.19
N GLY A 198 1.45 21.73 25.26
CA GLY A 198 0.04 21.59 24.91
C GLY A 198 -0.46 20.16 25.07
N GLN A 199 -1.45 19.80 24.28
CA GLN A 199 -2.04 18.46 24.30
C GLN A 199 -1.07 17.39 23.78
N THR A 200 -1.26 16.15 24.22
CA THR A 200 -0.56 15.00 23.65
C THR A 200 -0.99 14.78 22.19
N ARG A 201 -0.22 13.99 21.44
CA ARG A 201 -0.60 13.61 20.07
C ARG A 201 -1.95 12.87 20.08
N ASN A 202 -2.73 13.06 19.02
CA ASN A 202 -3.95 12.30 18.82
C ASN A 202 -3.64 10.81 18.52
N TRP A 203 -3.94 9.95 19.48
CA TRP A 203 -3.76 8.49 19.40
C TRP A 203 -5.04 7.74 19.05
N GLN A 204 -6.11 8.41 18.61
CA GLN A 204 -7.31 7.73 18.11
C GLN A 204 -6.96 6.96 16.84
N PRO A 205 -7.45 5.72 16.68
CA PRO A 205 -7.24 4.96 15.45
C PRO A 205 -7.66 5.76 14.21
N GLN A 206 -6.92 5.58 13.14
CA GLN A 206 -7.35 6.11 11.84
C GLN A 206 -8.66 5.42 11.46
N GLY A 207 -9.71 6.16 11.14
CA GLY A 207 -10.99 5.62 10.70
C GLY A 207 -10.95 5.03 9.30
N SER A 208 -12.07 5.13 8.61
CA SER A 208 -12.17 4.76 7.19
C SER A 208 -11.16 5.51 6.33
N VAL A 209 -10.76 4.88 5.24
CA VAL A 209 -9.80 5.44 4.29
C VAL A 209 -10.46 5.52 2.92
N THR A 210 -10.49 6.70 2.35
CA THR A 210 -11.12 6.94 1.04
C THR A 210 -10.04 7.11 -0.04
N LEU A 211 -10.18 6.34 -1.11
CA LEU A 211 -9.42 6.53 -2.34
C LEU A 211 -9.93 7.80 -3.02
N ASN A 212 -9.03 8.71 -3.38
CA ASN A 212 -9.35 9.94 -4.11
C ASN A 212 -10.53 10.72 -3.48
N PRO A 213 -10.45 11.14 -2.21
CA PRO A 213 -11.51 11.90 -1.59
C PRO A 213 -11.80 13.18 -2.39
N GLU A 214 -13.06 13.52 -2.54
CA GLU A 214 -13.45 14.80 -3.13
C GLU A 214 -12.82 15.90 -2.31
N ARG A 215 -12.09 16.79 -2.97
CA ARG A 215 -11.61 18.02 -2.32
C ARG A 215 -12.81 18.91 -2.15
N GLU A 216 -13.19 19.20 -0.91
CA GLU A 216 -14.10 20.31 -0.65
C GLU A 216 -13.55 21.55 -1.36
N LYS A 217 -14.34 22.11 -2.27
CA LYS A 217 -14.02 23.42 -2.84
C LYS A 217 -14.07 24.38 -1.66
N GLN A 218 -12.89 24.77 -1.16
CA GLN A 218 -12.83 25.94 -0.28
C GLN A 218 -13.50 27.06 -1.05
N ALA A 219 -14.66 27.49 -0.54
CA ALA A 219 -15.33 28.68 -1.03
C ALA A 219 -14.35 29.85 -0.84
N ALA A 220 -14.01 30.48 -1.98
CA ALA A 220 -13.19 31.68 -2.02
C ALA A 220 -13.96 32.84 -1.40
#